data_24a2defb40e52796d0709e9f7dda657a
#
_entry.id   24a2defb40e52796d0709e9f7dda657a
#
_cell.length_a   1.000
_cell.length_b   1.000
_cell.length_c   1.000
_cell.angle_alpha   90.00
_cell.angle_beta   90.00
_cell.angle_gamma   90.00
#
_symmetry.space_group_name_H-M   'P 1'
#
loop_
_entity.id
_entity.type
_entity.pdbx_description
1 polymer ?
#
loop_
_entity_poly.entity_id
_entity_poly.type
_entity_poly.pdbx_seq_one_letter_code
_entity_poly.pdbx_strand_id
1 'polypeptide(L)'
;FLAGYLLGRSILVIPEAIAIMLFGVFLWDVPFRGSFLAAFLVIVIGGWTFTGIGCLCASRARTIETIGGLMNAVQLPMWILGGTFFANEALEGPVRWIAECMSLTHVNRTLREVMLESGTLLDVWLPLTALLAAGLVAFGLAMRLFRWQ
;
A
#
# COMPACT_ATOMS: atom_id res chain seq x y z
N PHE A 1 1.21 -4.27 -22.39
CA PHE A 1 1.23 -2.89 -21.90
C PHE A 1 1.17 -2.80 -20.36
N LEU A 2 0.15 -3.40 -19.72
CA LEU A 2 -0.02 -3.38 -18.25
C LEU A 2 1.16 -4.04 -17.51
N ALA A 3 1.65 -5.17 -17.99
CA ALA A 3 2.83 -5.82 -17.39
C ALA A 3 4.09 -4.96 -17.49
N GLY A 4 4.30 -4.28 -18.63
CA GLY A 4 5.40 -3.33 -18.80
C GLY A 4 5.29 -2.13 -17.86
N TYR A 5 4.07 -1.63 -17.63
CA TYR A 5 3.82 -0.56 -16.67
C TYR A 5 4.12 -1.00 -15.22
N LEU A 6 3.68 -2.20 -14.84
CA LEU A 6 3.97 -2.76 -13.52
C LEU A 6 5.48 -2.94 -13.28
N LEU A 7 6.19 -3.49 -14.27
CA LEU A 7 7.65 -3.64 -14.21
C LEU A 7 8.35 -2.28 -14.08
N GLY A 8 7.97 -1.32 -14.93
CA GLY A 8 8.53 0.03 -14.86
C GLY A 8 8.28 0.71 -13.50
N ARG A 9 7.08 0.56 -12.95
CA ARG A 9 6.75 1.10 -11.62
C ARG A 9 7.53 0.40 -10.52
N SER A 10 7.71 -0.93 -10.62
CA SER A 10 8.50 -1.69 -9.64
C SER A 10 9.97 -1.24 -9.61
N ILE A 11 10.55 -0.95 -10.77
CA ILE A 11 11.93 -0.44 -10.86
C ILE A 11 12.07 0.94 -10.18
N LEU A 12 11.05 1.79 -10.27
CA LEU A 12 11.06 3.11 -9.63
C LEU A 12 10.79 3.03 -8.12
N VAL A 13 9.92 2.14 -7.68
CA VAL A 13 9.59 1.96 -6.25
C VAL A 13 10.80 1.49 -5.44
N ILE A 14 11.69 0.69 -6.03
CA ILE A 14 12.87 0.17 -5.33
C ILE A 14 13.79 1.30 -4.83
N PRO A 15 14.34 2.19 -5.69
CA PRO A 15 15.21 3.27 -5.23
C PRO A 15 14.46 4.28 -4.34
N GLU A 16 13.18 4.53 -4.60
CA GLU A 16 12.34 5.40 -3.77
C GLU A 16 12.20 4.84 -2.35
N ALA A 17 11.89 3.55 -2.22
CA ALA A 17 11.78 2.87 -0.93
C ALA A 17 13.10 2.89 -0.15
N ILE A 18 14.23 2.59 -0.83
CA ILE A 18 15.56 2.63 -0.22
C ILE A 18 15.88 4.05 0.25
N ALA A 19 15.63 5.05 -0.59
CA ALA A 19 15.89 6.45 -0.23
C ALA A 19 15.09 6.89 0.99
N ILE A 20 13.78 6.58 1.04
CA ILE A 20 12.92 6.93 2.18
C ILE A 20 13.37 6.21 3.46
N MET A 21 13.73 4.92 3.38
CA MET A 21 14.22 4.16 4.52
C MET A 21 15.55 4.72 5.05
N LEU A 22 16.50 5.03 4.17
CA LEU A 22 17.77 5.64 4.54
C LEU A 22 17.56 7.02 5.18
N PHE A 23 16.70 7.83 4.58
CA PHE A 23 16.36 9.15 5.11
C PHE A 23 15.75 9.06 6.52
N GLY A 24 14.80 8.15 6.75
CA GLY A 24 14.18 7.92 8.05
C GLY A 24 15.20 7.49 9.13
N VAL A 25 16.10 6.59 8.78
CA VAL A 25 17.10 6.09 9.72
C VAL A 25 18.21 7.13 9.99
N PHE A 26 18.74 7.80 8.94
CA PHE A 26 19.89 8.68 9.09
C PHE A 26 19.56 10.13 9.50
N LEU A 27 18.42 10.68 9.09
CA LEU A 27 18.05 12.06 9.43
C LEU A 27 17.11 12.16 10.62
N TRP A 28 16.26 11.17 10.84
CA TRP A 28 15.23 11.20 11.90
C TRP A 28 15.51 10.23 13.03
N ASP A 29 16.67 9.55 13.00
CA ASP A 29 17.07 8.57 14.02
C ASP A 29 15.96 7.57 14.37
N VAL A 30 15.13 7.18 13.37
CA VAL A 30 14.07 6.21 13.59
C VAL A 30 14.70 4.89 13.99
N PRO A 31 14.39 4.36 15.20
CA PRO A 31 14.97 3.11 15.65
C PRO A 31 14.52 1.96 14.76
N PHE A 32 15.42 1.49 13.91
CA PHE A 32 15.15 0.33 13.06
C PHE A 32 15.60 -0.94 13.81
N ARG A 33 14.65 -1.67 14.38
CA ARG A 33 14.94 -2.85 15.21
C ARG A 33 14.69 -4.17 14.47
N GLY A 34 13.98 -4.14 13.34
CA GLY A 34 13.59 -5.32 12.61
C GLY A 34 14.41 -5.60 11.34
N SER A 35 13.87 -6.41 10.46
CA SER A 35 14.54 -6.81 9.22
C SER A 35 14.31 -5.82 8.08
N PHE A 36 15.39 -5.25 7.52
CA PHE A 36 15.33 -4.41 6.31
C PHE A 36 14.68 -5.11 5.14
N LEU A 37 14.91 -6.41 4.99
CA LEU A 37 14.30 -7.23 3.95
C LEU A 37 12.79 -7.31 4.13
N ALA A 38 12.31 -7.46 5.36
CA ALA A 38 10.87 -7.50 5.65
C ALA A 38 10.22 -6.16 5.33
N ALA A 39 10.80 -5.04 5.77
CA ALA A 39 10.29 -3.70 5.45
C ALA A 39 10.28 -3.45 3.94
N PHE A 40 11.34 -3.83 3.23
CA PHE A 40 11.43 -3.71 1.79
C PHE A 40 10.31 -4.50 1.08
N LEU A 41 10.06 -5.74 1.49
CA LEU A 41 8.99 -6.56 0.93
C LEU A 41 7.61 -5.95 1.20
N VAL A 42 7.36 -5.41 2.39
CA VAL A 42 6.10 -4.71 2.71
C VAL A 42 5.89 -3.52 1.76
N ILE A 43 6.93 -2.72 1.52
CA ILE A 43 6.84 -1.56 0.63
C ILE A 43 6.57 -1.98 -0.82
N VAL A 44 7.27 -3.00 -1.32
CA VAL A 44 7.09 -3.48 -2.69
C VAL A 44 5.70 -4.09 -2.90
N ILE A 45 5.27 -4.96 -1.98
CA ILE A 45 3.94 -5.60 -2.06
C ILE A 45 2.83 -4.55 -1.89
N GLY A 46 3.00 -3.61 -0.95
CA GLY A 46 2.09 -2.47 -0.79
C GLY A 46 2.00 -1.64 -2.06
N GLY A 47 3.14 -1.31 -2.67
CA GLY A 47 3.20 -0.59 -3.94
C GLY A 47 2.45 -1.30 -5.08
N TRP A 48 2.59 -2.62 -5.18
CA TRP A 48 1.83 -3.42 -6.15
C TRP A 48 0.33 -3.41 -5.87
N THR A 49 -0.06 -3.51 -4.60
CA THR A 49 -1.47 -3.43 -4.19
C THR A 49 -2.07 -2.09 -4.59
N PHE A 50 -1.40 -0.98 -4.32
CA PHE A 50 -1.86 0.36 -4.72
C PHE A 50 -1.88 0.54 -6.24
N THR A 51 -0.91 -0.03 -6.95
CA THR A 51 -0.92 -0.03 -8.42
C THR A 51 -2.13 -0.79 -8.96
N GLY A 52 -2.49 -1.94 -8.37
CA GLY A 52 -3.69 -2.70 -8.70
C GLY A 52 -4.98 -1.90 -8.50
N ILE A 53 -5.09 -1.21 -7.37
CA ILE A 53 -6.23 -0.31 -7.06
C ILE A 53 -6.27 0.85 -8.07
N GLY A 54 -5.14 1.45 -8.38
CA GLY A 54 -5.03 2.51 -9.38
C GLY A 54 -5.48 2.07 -10.77
N CYS A 55 -5.05 0.88 -11.21
CA CYS A 55 -5.51 0.28 -12.45
C CYS A 55 -7.02 0.03 -12.45
N LEU A 56 -7.58 -0.40 -11.32
CA LEU A 56 -9.02 -0.62 -11.17
C LEU A 56 -9.79 0.70 -11.30
N CYS A 57 -9.32 1.78 -10.66
CA CYS A 57 -9.90 3.11 -10.80
C CYS A 57 -9.84 3.59 -12.26
N ALA A 58 -8.68 3.43 -12.91
CA ALA A 58 -8.48 3.83 -14.30
C ALA A 58 -9.34 3.03 -15.28
N SER A 59 -9.65 1.77 -14.99
CA SER A 59 -10.46 0.91 -15.86
C SER A 59 -11.91 1.40 -16.06
N ARG A 60 -12.41 2.21 -15.13
CA ARG A 60 -13.78 2.74 -15.13
C ARG A 60 -13.86 4.19 -15.60
N ALA A 61 -12.77 4.91 -15.57
CA ALA A 61 -12.76 6.33 -15.89
C ALA A 61 -12.60 6.57 -17.41
N ARG A 62 -13.36 7.54 -17.92
CA ARG A 62 -13.30 7.94 -19.34
C ARG A 62 -12.44 9.17 -19.59
N THR A 63 -12.18 9.96 -18.55
CA THR A 63 -11.38 11.18 -18.64
C THR A 63 -10.34 11.22 -17.53
N ILE A 64 -9.28 12.00 -17.73
CA ILE A 64 -8.19 12.17 -16.75
C ILE A 64 -8.73 12.77 -15.46
N GLU A 65 -9.66 13.73 -15.57
CA GLU A 65 -10.30 14.37 -14.42
C GLU A 65 -11.10 13.36 -13.59
N THR A 66 -11.81 12.44 -14.26
CA THR A 66 -12.55 11.36 -13.58
C THR A 66 -11.60 10.41 -12.86
N ILE A 67 -10.44 10.09 -13.45
CA ILE A 67 -9.41 9.28 -12.80
C ILE A 67 -8.93 9.98 -11.53
N GLY A 68 -8.56 11.26 -11.64
CA GLY A 68 -8.09 12.07 -10.51
C GLY A 68 -9.11 12.16 -9.38
N GLY A 69 -10.38 12.43 -9.71
CA GLY A 69 -11.46 12.48 -8.74
C GLY A 69 -11.69 11.15 -8.04
N LEU A 70 -11.70 10.03 -8.79
CA LEU A 70 -11.89 8.69 -8.22
C LEU A 70 -10.70 8.27 -7.35
N MET A 71 -9.47 8.58 -7.78
CA MET A 71 -8.26 8.31 -6.99
C MET A 71 -8.29 9.09 -5.67
N ASN A 72 -8.63 10.38 -5.70
CA ASN A 72 -8.77 11.18 -4.49
C ASN A 72 -9.87 10.64 -3.58
N ALA A 73 -11.01 10.22 -4.12
CA ALA A 73 -12.11 9.65 -3.33
C ALA A 73 -11.71 8.34 -2.63
N VAL A 74 -10.80 7.56 -3.20
CA VAL A 74 -10.26 6.34 -2.58
C VAL A 74 -9.11 6.66 -1.63
N GLN A 75 -8.19 7.55 -2.02
CA GLN A 75 -6.99 7.85 -1.24
C GLN A 75 -7.27 8.68 0.02
N LEU A 76 -8.16 9.67 -0.03
CA LEU A 76 -8.44 10.54 1.12
C LEU A 76 -8.90 9.74 2.35
N PRO A 77 -9.93 8.87 2.27
CA PRO A 77 -10.30 8.07 3.42
C PRO A 77 -9.18 7.09 3.84
N MET A 78 -8.40 6.57 2.89
CA MET A 78 -7.26 5.72 3.22
C MET A 78 -6.18 6.46 4.00
N TRP A 79 -5.89 7.72 3.69
CA TRP A 79 -4.92 8.53 4.44
C TRP A 79 -5.42 8.87 5.83
N ILE A 80 -6.69 9.25 5.95
CA ILE A 80 -7.28 9.64 7.24
C ILE A 80 -7.38 8.43 8.17
N LEU A 81 -7.88 7.29 7.66
CA LEU A 81 -8.17 6.10 8.45
C LEU A 81 -7.02 5.08 8.47
N GLY A 82 -6.02 5.23 7.63
CA GLY A 82 -4.92 4.28 7.46
C GLY A 82 -3.86 4.29 8.56
N GLY A 83 -4.11 4.96 9.68
CA GLY A 83 -3.16 5.03 10.80
C GLY A 83 -2.00 6.00 10.60
N THR A 84 -2.05 6.84 9.55
CA THR A 84 -1.02 7.85 9.29
C THR A 84 -1.17 9.06 10.23
N PHE A 85 -2.41 9.52 10.45
CA PHE A 85 -2.72 10.68 11.31
C PHE A 85 -3.24 10.28 12.68
N PHE A 86 -3.97 9.16 12.76
CA PHE A 86 -4.53 8.66 14.01
C PHE A 86 -4.10 7.21 14.20
N ALA A 87 -3.67 6.87 15.41
CA ALA A 87 -3.46 5.47 15.75
C ALA A 87 -4.79 4.71 15.61
N ASN A 88 -4.80 3.58 14.91
CA ASN A 88 -6.01 2.79 14.68
C ASN A 88 -6.71 2.36 15.98
N GLU A 89 -5.96 2.32 17.08
CA GLU A 89 -6.44 2.02 18.43
C GLU A 89 -7.37 3.11 18.98
N ALA A 90 -7.26 4.33 18.47
CA ALA A 90 -8.14 5.46 18.85
C ALA A 90 -9.47 5.49 18.08
N LEU A 91 -9.63 4.60 17.06
CA LEU A 91 -10.86 4.53 16.27
C LEU A 91 -11.82 3.53 16.92
N GLU A 92 -13.00 3.99 17.27
CA GLU A 92 -14.05 3.16 17.86
C GLU A 92 -15.20 2.89 16.89
N GLY A 93 -15.92 1.79 17.11
CA GLY A 93 -17.15 1.45 16.39
C GLY A 93 -16.95 1.11 14.91
N PRO A 94 -17.92 1.49 14.05
CA PRO A 94 -17.94 1.07 12.64
C PRO A 94 -16.79 1.66 11.83
N VAL A 95 -16.21 2.78 12.25
CA VAL A 95 -15.08 3.44 11.57
C VAL A 95 -13.84 2.54 11.61
N ARG A 96 -13.64 1.81 12.69
CA ARG A 96 -12.54 0.85 12.82
C ARG A 96 -12.63 -0.26 11.79
N TRP A 97 -13.82 -0.80 11.57
CA TRP A 97 -14.05 -1.86 10.55
C TRP A 97 -13.72 -1.37 9.14
N ILE A 98 -14.10 -0.13 8.82
CA ILE A 98 -13.77 0.49 7.54
C ILE A 98 -12.25 0.67 7.41
N ALA A 99 -11.58 1.15 8.46
CA ALA A 99 -10.13 1.31 8.48
C ALA A 99 -9.40 -0.03 8.31
N GLU A 100 -9.86 -1.09 8.96
CA GLU A 100 -9.30 -2.44 8.85
C GLU A 100 -9.49 -3.07 7.45
N CYS A 101 -10.50 -2.64 6.69
CA CYS A 101 -10.67 -3.06 5.29
C CYS A 101 -9.72 -2.35 4.32
N MET A 102 -9.03 -1.29 4.75
CA MET A 102 -8.17 -0.49 3.88
C MET A 102 -6.76 -1.06 3.77
N SER A 103 -6.27 -1.21 2.55
CA SER A 103 -4.93 -1.73 2.29
C SER A 103 -3.82 -0.89 2.94
N LEU A 104 -3.97 0.44 3.03
CA LEU A 104 -2.99 1.33 3.65
C LEU A 104 -2.83 1.05 5.15
N THR A 105 -3.92 0.72 5.84
CA THR A 105 -3.91 0.33 7.26
C THR A 105 -3.01 -0.88 7.50
N HIS A 106 -3.12 -1.90 6.65
CA HIS A 106 -2.29 -3.10 6.74
C HIS A 106 -0.83 -2.79 6.43
N VAL A 107 -0.54 -1.98 5.40
CA VAL A 107 0.84 -1.57 5.07
C VAL A 107 1.47 -0.82 6.24
N ASN A 108 0.80 0.20 6.77
CA ASN A 108 1.32 1.01 7.87
C ASN A 108 1.51 0.20 9.15
N ARG A 109 0.55 -0.65 9.50
CA ARG A 109 0.64 -1.53 10.67
C ARG A 109 1.80 -2.50 10.54
N THR A 110 1.89 -3.21 9.41
CA THR A 110 2.95 -4.18 9.16
C THR A 110 4.33 -3.51 9.11
N LEU A 111 4.43 -2.33 8.52
CA LEU A 111 5.68 -1.57 8.47
C LEU A 111 6.12 -1.13 9.86
N ARG A 112 5.17 -0.66 10.69
CA ARG A 112 5.45 -0.29 12.09
C ARG A 112 5.91 -1.49 12.91
N GLU A 113 5.25 -2.63 12.79
CA GLU A 113 5.59 -3.88 13.46
C GLU A 113 7.01 -4.34 13.09
N VAL A 114 7.35 -4.32 11.80
CA VAL A 114 8.69 -4.67 11.32
C VAL A 114 9.73 -3.67 11.78
N MET A 115 9.47 -2.37 11.69
CA MET A 115 10.48 -1.35 11.97
C MET A 115 10.71 -1.12 13.46
N LEU A 116 9.65 -1.09 14.27
CA LEU A 116 9.70 -0.69 15.68
C LEU A 116 9.67 -1.84 16.66
N GLU A 117 8.95 -2.93 16.36
CA GLU A 117 8.69 -4.04 17.27
C GLU A 117 9.58 -5.26 17.01
N SER A 118 10.62 -5.12 16.17
CA SER A 118 11.54 -6.22 15.81
C SER A 118 10.84 -7.40 15.13
N GLY A 119 9.70 -7.16 14.45
CA GLY A 119 8.96 -8.18 13.73
C GLY A 119 9.82 -8.87 12.67
N THR A 120 9.76 -10.20 12.63
CA THR A 120 10.42 -11.01 11.62
C THR A 120 9.50 -11.24 10.43
N LEU A 121 10.05 -11.77 9.32
CA LEU A 121 9.23 -12.15 8.15
C LEU A 121 8.13 -13.16 8.51
N LEU A 122 8.37 -13.99 9.55
CA LEU A 122 7.40 -14.98 10.00
C LEU A 122 6.21 -14.37 10.74
N ASP A 123 6.40 -13.21 11.37
CA ASP A 123 5.32 -12.54 12.10
C ASP A 123 4.40 -11.78 11.13
N VAL A 124 4.96 -11.27 10.04
CA VAL A 124 4.23 -10.41 9.07
C VAL A 124 3.75 -11.13 7.81
N TRP A 125 3.95 -12.46 7.71
CA TRP A 125 3.56 -13.22 6.50
C TRP A 125 2.05 -13.14 6.22
N LEU A 126 1.23 -13.16 7.27
CA LEU A 126 -0.23 -13.14 7.13
C LEU A 126 -0.74 -11.80 6.56
N PRO A 127 -0.38 -10.62 7.10
CA PRO A 127 -0.73 -9.35 6.48
C PRO A 127 -0.10 -9.16 5.09
N LEU A 128 1.11 -9.68 4.83
CA LEU A 128 1.72 -9.64 3.51
C LEU A 128 0.93 -10.44 2.47
N THR A 129 0.47 -11.64 2.82
CA THR A 129 -0.36 -12.45 1.92
C THR A 129 -1.73 -11.82 1.69
N ALA A 130 -2.32 -11.20 2.69
CA ALA A 130 -3.58 -10.47 2.56
C ALA A 130 -3.43 -9.26 1.61
N LEU A 131 -2.35 -8.48 1.74
CA LEU A 131 -2.04 -7.37 0.85
C LEU A 131 -1.83 -7.85 -0.58
N LEU A 132 -1.06 -8.91 -0.78
CA LEU A 132 -0.79 -9.49 -2.09
C LEU A 132 -2.08 -10.01 -2.73
N ALA A 133 -2.93 -10.69 -1.97
CA ALA A 133 -4.23 -11.16 -2.44
C ALA A 133 -5.14 -9.99 -2.84
N ALA A 134 -5.21 -8.94 -2.03
CA ALA A 134 -5.98 -7.73 -2.35
C ALA A 134 -5.48 -7.07 -3.64
N GLY A 135 -4.16 -6.97 -3.81
CA GLY A 135 -3.54 -6.43 -5.03
C GLY A 135 -3.86 -7.27 -6.27
N LEU A 136 -3.75 -8.60 -6.17
CA LEU A 136 -4.05 -9.53 -7.26
C LEU A 136 -5.54 -9.49 -7.64
N VAL A 137 -6.43 -9.41 -6.65
CA VAL A 137 -7.87 -9.27 -6.89
C VAL A 137 -8.18 -7.95 -7.58
N ALA A 138 -7.63 -6.84 -7.08
CA ALA A 138 -7.81 -5.52 -7.68
C ALA A 138 -7.31 -5.49 -9.13
N PHE A 139 -6.13 -6.05 -9.39
CA PHE A 139 -5.55 -6.14 -10.72
C PHE A 139 -6.35 -7.06 -11.65
N GLY A 140 -6.79 -8.23 -11.16
CA GLY A 140 -7.63 -9.16 -11.92
C GLY A 140 -8.99 -8.55 -12.29
N LEU A 141 -9.60 -7.80 -11.37
CA LEU A 141 -10.82 -7.04 -11.63
C LEU A 141 -10.56 -5.91 -12.63
N ALA A 142 -9.44 -5.20 -12.52
CA ALA A 142 -9.06 -4.17 -13.47
C ALA A 142 -8.94 -4.74 -14.89
N MET A 143 -8.28 -5.88 -15.06
CA MET A 143 -8.16 -6.54 -16.37
C MET A 143 -9.50 -6.99 -16.95
N ARG A 144 -10.42 -7.46 -16.13
CA ARG A 144 -11.78 -7.86 -16.57
C ARG A 144 -12.65 -6.67 -16.92
N LEU A 145 -12.48 -5.56 -16.23
CA LEU A 145 -13.27 -4.34 -16.42
C LEU A 145 -12.67 -3.42 -17.49
N PHE A 146 -11.40 -3.64 -17.87
CA PHE A 146 -10.73 -2.86 -18.89
C PHE A 146 -11.36 -3.18 -20.25
N ARG A 147 -12.20 -2.27 -20.71
CA ARG A 147 -12.73 -2.30 -22.08
C ARG A 147 -11.70 -1.68 -23.01
N TRP A 148 -11.07 -2.51 -23.82
CA TRP A 148 -10.28 -2.06 -24.96
C TRP A 148 -11.18 -1.31 -25.92
N GLN A 149 -11.19 0.01 -25.88
CA GLN A 149 -11.77 0.88 -26.90
C GLN A 149 -10.66 1.51 -27.70
#